data_1ee8a1b1d513bd30fd5fd6636f98078c
#
_entry.id   1ee8a1b1d513bd30fd5fd6636f98078c
#
_cell.length_a   1.000
_cell.length_b   1.000
_cell.length_c   1.000
_cell.angle_alpha   90.00
_cell.angle_beta   90.00
_cell.angle_gamma   90.00
#
_symmetry.space_group_name_H-M   'P 1'
#
loop_
_entity.id
_entity.type
_entity.pdbx_description
1 polymer ?
#
loop_
_entity_poly.entity_id
_entity_poly.type
_entity_poly.pdbx_seq_one_letter_code
_entity_poly.pdbx_strand_id
1 'polypeptide(L)'
;RGFAVAMDKPCLGVTSLEAIAHPAAQEAAAHELIAACFDARRNEAYLQVFGSDLSPVTAPALVSLDDLSGILDTASGAPLLAVGTGAHLVQDHAGSRVRCAGAAPLPDARSVAAIASARAADKALPPSPLYLRAPDAKVQTNPLRRPV
;
A
#
# COMPACT_ATOMS: atom_id res chain seq x y z
N ARG A 1 18.28 -3.70 7.20
CA ARG A 1 18.63 -3.21 8.56
C ARG A 1 20.09 -3.51 8.92
N GLY A 2 20.64 -4.68 8.60
CA GLY A 2 22.03 -5.03 8.94
C GLY A 2 23.06 -4.02 8.43
N PHE A 3 22.95 -3.60 7.17
CA PHE A 3 23.85 -2.56 6.62
C PHE A 3 23.70 -1.21 7.35
N ALA A 4 22.49 -0.80 7.69
CA ALA A 4 22.25 0.45 8.39
C ALA A 4 22.91 0.44 9.78
N VAL A 5 22.79 -0.68 10.50
CA VAL A 5 23.46 -0.85 11.81
C VAL A 5 24.98 -0.87 11.66
N ALA A 6 25.50 -1.63 10.68
CA ALA A 6 26.96 -1.72 10.48
C ALA A 6 27.62 -0.41 10.05
N MET A 7 26.87 0.46 9.37
CA MET A 7 27.35 1.75 8.86
C MET A 7 26.94 2.94 9.72
N ASP A 8 26.25 2.71 10.84
CA ASP A 8 25.67 3.74 11.70
C ASP A 8 24.83 4.77 10.91
N LYS A 9 23.92 4.26 10.07
CA LYS A 9 23.06 5.08 9.22
C LYS A 9 21.59 4.89 9.58
N PRO A 10 20.77 5.95 9.50
CA PRO A 10 19.35 5.83 9.68
C PRO A 10 18.73 4.91 8.62
N CYS A 11 17.72 4.15 9.02
CA CYS A 11 16.95 3.28 8.12
C CYS A 11 15.47 3.64 8.23
N LEU A 12 14.89 4.06 7.12
CA LEU A 12 13.50 4.52 7.05
C LEU A 12 12.63 3.47 6.37
N GLY A 13 11.39 3.31 6.86
CA GLY A 13 10.37 2.50 6.23
C GLY A 13 9.62 3.29 5.16
N VAL A 14 9.30 2.61 4.05
CA VAL A 14 8.35 3.05 3.01
C VAL A 14 7.43 1.89 2.74
N THR A 15 6.12 2.10 2.74
CA THR A 15 5.18 1.03 2.45
C THR A 15 5.16 0.71 0.95
N SER A 16 4.82 -0.54 0.61
CA SER A 16 4.68 -0.92 -0.80
C SER A 16 3.53 -0.15 -1.47
N LEU A 17 2.49 0.22 -0.73
CA LEU A 17 1.37 1.03 -1.24
C LEU A 17 1.81 2.45 -1.56
N GLU A 18 2.61 3.10 -0.70
CA GLU A 18 3.22 4.40 -1.02
C GLU A 18 4.13 4.32 -2.26
N ALA A 19 4.93 3.25 -2.36
CA ALA A 19 5.89 3.10 -3.44
C ALA A 19 5.22 2.97 -4.82
N ILE A 20 4.03 2.35 -4.93
CA ILE A 20 3.26 2.30 -6.18
C ILE A 20 2.43 3.57 -6.41
N ALA A 21 1.99 4.26 -5.36
CA ALA A 21 1.29 5.53 -5.49
C ALA A 21 2.21 6.65 -6.03
N HIS A 22 3.50 6.62 -5.70
CA HIS A 22 4.45 7.67 -6.05
C HIS A 22 4.55 7.94 -7.56
N PRO A 23 4.76 6.95 -8.47
CA PRO A 23 4.74 7.23 -9.90
C PRO A 23 3.35 7.60 -10.41
N ALA A 24 2.28 7.06 -9.85
CA ALA A 24 0.91 7.40 -10.23
C ALA A 24 0.56 8.86 -9.91
N ALA A 25 1.18 9.47 -8.91
CA ALA A 25 0.99 10.88 -8.58
C ALA A 25 1.41 11.83 -9.71
N GLN A 26 2.31 11.40 -10.59
CA GLN A 26 2.69 12.19 -11.77
C GLN A 26 1.64 12.14 -12.89
N GLU A 27 0.74 11.16 -12.84
CA GLU A 27 -0.36 10.99 -13.79
C GLU A 27 -1.68 11.55 -13.25
N ALA A 28 -1.79 11.72 -11.93
CA ALA A 28 -3.00 12.15 -11.25
C ALA A 28 -3.28 13.64 -11.51
N ALA A 29 -4.54 13.96 -11.85
CA ALA A 29 -5.00 15.34 -11.85
C ALA A 29 -5.15 15.84 -10.40
N ALA A 30 -5.09 17.15 -10.20
CA ALA A 30 -5.13 17.77 -8.85
C ALA A 30 -6.39 17.41 -8.04
N HIS A 31 -7.48 17.07 -8.70
CA HIS A 31 -8.75 16.70 -8.08
C HIS A 31 -8.99 15.19 -7.98
N GLU A 32 -8.04 14.37 -8.46
CA GLU A 32 -8.09 12.91 -8.36
C GLU A 32 -7.43 12.45 -7.07
N LEU A 33 -7.97 11.37 -6.52
CA LEU A 33 -7.32 10.59 -5.47
C LEU A 33 -6.66 9.35 -6.07
N ILE A 34 -5.59 8.88 -5.45
CA ILE A 34 -4.84 7.72 -5.89
C ILE A 34 -5.23 6.53 -5.03
N ALA A 35 -5.85 5.52 -5.63
CA ALA A 35 -6.17 4.25 -4.98
C ALA A 35 -5.04 3.25 -5.24
N ALA A 36 -4.08 3.15 -4.31
CA ALA A 36 -3.03 2.15 -4.35
C ALA A 36 -3.57 0.81 -3.84
N CYS A 37 -3.57 -0.21 -4.70
CA CYS A 37 -4.24 -1.47 -4.42
C CYS A 37 -3.42 -2.68 -4.90
N PHE A 38 -3.21 -3.66 -4.00
CA PHE A 38 -2.72 -4.98 -4.37
C PHE A 38 -3.81 -6.03 -4.19
N ASP A 39 -3.93 -6.93 -5.16
CA ASP A 39 -4.75 -8.12 -5.02
C ASP A 39 -4.17 -9.02 -3.92
N ALA A 40 -4.89 -9.16 -2.81
CA ALA A 40 -4.51 -9.98 -1.67
C ALA A 40 -5.00 -11.42 -1.78
N ARG A 41 -5.67 -11.78 -2.89
CA ARG A 41 -6.37 -13.04 -3.09
C ARG A 41 -7.51 -13.27 -2.09
N ARG A 42 -8.24 -14.37 -2.22
CA ARG A 42 -9.31 -14.78 -1.29
C ARG A 42 -10.42 -13.73 -1.11
N ASN A 43 -10.79 -13.04 -2.18
CA ASN A 43 -11.79 -11.98 -2.17
C ASN A 43 -11.38 -10.77 -1.29
N GLU A 44 -10.06 -10.48 -1.20
CA GLU A 44 -9.50 -9.39 -0.40
C GLU A 44 -8.48 -8.56 -1.20
N ALA A 45 -8.31 -7.31 -0.81
CA ALA A 45 -7.33 -6.41 -1.36
C ALA A 45 -6.58 -5.65 -0.27
N TYR A 46 -5.29 -5.37 -0.47
CA TYR A 46 -4.57 -4.36 0.30
C TYR A 46 -4.79 -3.02 -0.35
N LEU A 47 -5.37 -2.08 0.38
CA LEU A 47 -5.77 -0.78 -0.14
C LEU A 47 -5.27 0.35 0.73
N GLN A 48 -4.87 1.44 0.11
CA GLN A 48 -4.71 2.75 0.72
C GLN A 48 -5.03 3.83 -0.31
N VAL A 49 -5.74 4.88 0.11
CA VAL A 49 -6.06 6.04 -0.73
C VAL A 49 -5.17 7.21 -0.33
N PHE A 50 -4.65 7.90 -1.34
CA PHE A 50 -3.80 9.09 -1.21
C PHE A 50 -4.39 10.25 -2.00
N GLY A 51 -4.06 11.47 -1.61
CA GLY A 51 -4.19 12.65 -2.45
C GLY A 51 -3.20 12.62 -3.62
N SER A 52 -3.40 13.49 -4.61
CA SER A 52 -2.45 13.68 -5.72
C SER A 52 -1.07 14.15 -5.25
N ASP A 53 -0.98 14.73 -4.06
CA ASP A 53 0.26 15.14 -3.37
C ASP A 53 0.88 14.02 -2.51
N LEU A 54 0.36 12.81 -2.59
CA LEU A 54 0.74 11.64 -1.78
C LEU A 54 0.40 11.78 -0.28
N SER A 55 -0.39 12.76 0.12
CA SER A 55 -0.92 12.80 1.48
C SER A 55 -1.87 11.61 1.71
N PRO A 56 -1.76 10.87 2.83
CA PRO A 56 -2.64 9.75 3.10
C PRO A 56 -4.05 10.23 3.41
N VAL A 57 -5.04 9.76 2.65
CA VAL A 57 -6.47 9.98 2.88
C VAL A 57 -7.04 8.89 3.79
N THR A 58 -6.58 7.64 3.59
CA THR A 58 -6.95 6.51 4.46
C THR A 58 -5.71 5.87 5.06
N ALA A 59 -5.89 5.12 6.15
CA ALA A 59 -4.87 4.19 6.62
C ALA A 59 -4.74 3.00 5.65
N PRO A 60 -3.56 2.36 5.55
CA PRO A 60 -3.42 1.11 4.82
C PRO A 60 -4.24 0.00 5.49
N ALA A 61 -5.01 -0.75 4.71
CA ALA A 61 -5.89 -1.79 5.21
C ALA A 61 -5.93 -3.02 4.30
N LEU A 62 -6.25 -4.17 4.90
CA LEU A 62 -6.76 -5.34 4.19
C LEU A 62 -8.28 -5.24 4.19
N VAL A 63 -8.88 -5.25 3.02
CA VAL A 63 -10.32 -5.06 2.84
C VAL A 63 -10.92 -6.21 2.06
N SER A 64 -12.14 -6.62 2.42
CA SER A 64 -12.94 -7.52 1.59
C SER A 64 -13.36 -6.79 0.33
N LEU A 65 -13.45 -7.49 -0.81
CA LEU A 65 -13.98 -6.90 -2.04
C LEU A 65 -15.45 -6.49 -1.88
N ASP A 66 -16.19 -7.16 -1.01
CA ASP A 66 -17.59 -6.82 -0.72
C ASP A 66 -17.74 -5.45 -0.02
N ASP A 67 -16.70 -5.05 0.75
CA ASP A 67 -16.66 -3.76 1.48
C ASP A 67 -15.92 -2.66 0.70
N LEU A 68 -15.31 -3.00 -0.45
CA LEU A 68 -14.41 -2.12 -1.18
C LEU A 68 -15.12 -0.84 -1.63
N SER A 69 -16.34 -0.93 -2.14
CA SER A 69 -17.13 0.23 -2.55
C SER A 69 -17.36 1.20 -1.40
N GLY A 70 -17.73 0.69 -0.21
CA GLY A 70 -17.95 1.52 0.98
C GLY A 70 -16.71 2.30 1.40
N ILE A 71 -15.54 1.68 1.31
CA ILE A 71 -14.27 2.35 1.64
C ILE A 71 -13.92 3.41 0.58
N LEU A 72 -14.14 3.11 -0.69
CA LEU A 72 -13.92 4.07 -1.77
C LEU A 72 -14.91 5.25 -1.73
N ASP A 73 -16.09 5.06 -1.17
CA ASP A 73 -17.09 6.12 -0.97
C ASP A 73 -16.68 7.10 0.13
N THR A 74 -15.88 6.68 1.11
CA THR A 74 -15.27 7.60 2.10
C THR A 74 -14.33 8.62 1.44
N ALA A 75 -13.88 8.37 0.23
CA ALA A 75 -13.10 9.28 -0.61
C ALA A 75 -13.98 10.38 -1.28
N SER A 76 -15.09 10.75 -0.67
CA SER A 76 -15.93 11.91 -1.03
C SER A 76 -16.45 11.91 -2.48
N GLY A 77 -16.58 10.77 -3.13
CA GLY A 77 -17.03 10.68 -4.53
C GLY A 77 -16.04 11.23 -5.57
N ALA A 78 -14.83 11.59 -5.17
CA ALA A 78 -13.80 12.10 -6.06
C ALA A 78 -13.42 11.09 -7.14
N PRO A 79 -12.99 11.51 -8.34
CA PRO A 79 -12.39 10.62 -9.32
C PRO A 79 -11.16 9.92 -8.76
N LEU A 80 -10.97 8.66 -9.14
CA LEU A 80 -9.89 7.82 -8.63
C LEU A 80 -8.94 7.39 -9.75
N LEU A 81 -7.65 7.49 -9.47
CA LEU A 81 -6.59 6.87 -10.26
C LEU A 81 -6.14 5.61 -9.53
N ALA A 82 -6.51 4.44 -10.04
CA ALA A 82 -6.14 3.15 -9.45
C ALA A 82 -4.78 2.68 -9.95
N VAL A 83 -3.92 2.21 -9.05
CA VAL A 83 -2.60 1.68 -9.35
C VAL A 83 -2.29 0.43 -8.53
N GLY A 84 -1.48 -0.46 -9.08
CA GLY A 84 -1.08 -1.73 -8.46
C GLY A 84 -1.77 -2.94 -9.08
N THR A 85 -1.44 -4.12 -8.59
CA THR A 85 -1.97 -5.39 -9.14
C THR A 85 -3.47 -5.56 -8.92
N GLY A 86 -4.05 -4.82 -7.96
CA GLY A 86 -5.48 -4.78 -7.66
C GLY A 86 -6.23 -3.61 -8.31
N ALA A 87 -5.60 -2.83 -9.23
CA ALA A 87 -6.26 -1.65 -9.83
C ALA A 87 -7.58 -2.01 -10.54
N HIS A 88 -7.64 -3.15 -11.22
CA HIS A 88 -8.86 -3.66 -11.85
C HIS A 88 -9.98 -3.93 -10.84
N LEU A 89 -9.66 -4.41 -9.63
CA LEU A 89 -10.64 -4.63 -8.56
C LEU A 89 -11.28 -3.31 -8.13
N VAL A 90 -10.47 -2.23 -8.03
CA VAL A 90 -10.99 -0.90 -7.73
C VAL A 90 -11.91 -0.41 -8.84
N GLN A 91 -11.55 -0.62 -10.10
CA GLN A 91 -12.35 -0.22 -11.25
C GLN A 91 -13.67 -0.98 -11.32
N ASP A 92 -13.66 -2.28 -11.08
CA ASP A 92 -14.88 -3.13 -11.12
C ASP A 92 -15.89 -2.73 -10.03
N HIS A 93 -15.42 -2.25 -8.86
CA HIS A 93 -16.29 -1.88 -7.73
C HIS A 93 -16.69 -0.40 -7.69
N ALA A 94 -15.88 0.49 -8.23
CA ALA A 94 -16.16 1.94 -8.21
C ALA A 94 -16.57 2.51 -9.59
N GLY A 95 -16.59 1.68 -10.62
CA GLY A 95 -17.17 1.98 -11.94
C GLY A 95 -16.49 3.16 -12.66
N SER A 96 -17.31 3.99 -13.31
CA SER A 96 -16.85 5.04 -14.25
C SER A 96 -16.04 6.17 -13.61
N ARG A 97 -16.01 6.28 -12.28
CA ARG A 97 -15.19 7.28 -11.58
C ARG A 97 -13.72 6.86 -11.43
N VAL A 98 -13.36 5.64 -11.87
CA VAL A 98 -12.02 5.08 -11.76
C VAL A 98 -11.39 4.93 -13.11
N ARG A 99 -10.16 5.40 -13.24
CA ARG A 99 -9.25 5.02 -14.34
C ARG A 99 -8.02 4.33 -13.78
N CYS A 100 -7.45 3.41 -14.53
CA CYS A 100 -6.21 2.75 -14.14
C CYS A 100 -5.01 3.60 -14.58
N ALA A 101 -3.99 3.68 -13.72
CA ALA A 101 -2.73 4.34 -14.04
C ALA A 101 -1.95 3.53 -15.09
N GLY A 102 -1.19 4.24 -15.94
CA GLY A 102 -0.19 3.63 -16.82
C GLY A 102 1.08 3.23 -16.07
N ALA A 103 1.26 3.71 -14.83
CA ALA A 103 2.40 3.39 -13.98
C ALA A 103 2.52 1.89 -13.68
N ALA A 104 3.76 1.43 -13.47
CA ALA A 104 4.02 0.03 -13.16
C ALA A 104 3.28 -0.43 -11.89
N PRO A 105 2.67 -1.64 -11.89
CA PRO A 105 1.84 -2.11 -10.79
C PRO A 105 2.63 -2.61 -9.58
N LEU A 106 3.95 -2.63 -9.66
CA LEU A 106 4.85 -3.12 -8.61
C LEU A 106 5.75 -2.01 -8.07
N PRO A 107 6.16 -2.08 -6.80
CA PRO A 107 7.07 -1.10 -6.21
C PRO A 107 8.41 -1.03 -6.94
N ASP A 108 8.88 0.19 -7.20
CA ASP A 108 10.20 0.47 -7.75
C ASP A 108 11.12 1.03 -6.66
N ALA A 109 12.36 0.59 -6.65
CA ALA A 109 13.38 1.06 -5.70
C ALA A 109 13.65 2.57 -5.81
N ARG A 110 13.48 3.18 -6.99
CA ARG A 110 13.60 4.63 -7.20
C ARG A 110 12.52 5.38 -6.45
N SER A 111 11.27 4.89 -6.50
CA SER A 111 10.14 5.46 -5.75
C SER A 111 10.38 5.36 -4.26
N VAL A 112 10.86 4.21 -3.77
CA VAL A 112 11.22 4.03 -2.35
C VAL A 112 12.29 5.04 -1.92
N ALA A 113 13.35 5.20 -2.72
CA ALA A 113 14.43 6.15 -2.43
C ALA A 113 13.93 7.61 -2.45
N ALA A 114 13.12 7.99 -3.43
CA ALA A 114 12.57 9.34 -3.53
C ALA A 114 11.68 9.68 -2.33
N ILE A 115 10.76 8.77 -1.95
CA ILE A 115 9.88 8.96 -0.78
C ILE A 115 10.71 9.06 0.50
N ALA A 116 11.67 8.16 0.70
CA ALA A 116 12.50 8.17 1.90
C ALA A 116 13.34 9.45 2.01
N SER A 117 13.90 9.94 0.89
CA SER A 117 14.72 11.17 0.86
C SER A 117 13.89 12.44 1.12
N ALA A 118 12.63 12.47 0.67
CA ALA A 118 11.74 13.61 0.87
C ALA A 118 11.06 13.62 2.25
N ARG A 119 11.09 12.49 2.97
CA ARG A 119 10.37 12.34 4.23
C ARG A 119 11.09 13.08 5.37
N ALA A 120 10.36 13.99 6.03
CA ALA A 120 10.86 14.67 7.21
C ALA A 120 11.12 13.68 8.36
N ALA A 121 12.10 13.98 9.20
CA ALA A 121 12.55 13.07 10.27
C ALA A 121 11.44 12.73 11.29
N ASP A 122 10.55 13.67 11.57
CA ASP A 122 9.39 13.51 12.46
C ASP A 122 8.28 12.61 11.88
N LYS A 123 8.30 12.42 10.55
CA LYS A 123 7.37 11.54 9.82
C LYS A 123 8.01 10.21 9.40
N ALA A 124 9.20 9.93 9.88
CA ALA A 124 9.92 8.71 9.54
C ALA A 124 9.20 7.46 10.06
N LEU A 125 8.92 6.51 9.17
CA LEU A 125 8.40 5.21 9.58
C LEU A 125 9.54 4.30 10.04
N PRO A 126 9.31 3.47 11.06
CA PRO A 126 10.30 2.48 11.47
C PRO A 126 10.54 1.47 10.32
N PRO A 127 11.76 0.93 10.18
CA PRO A 127 12.08 -0.05 9.15
C PRO A 127 11.57 -1.45 9.55
N SER A 128 10.29 -1.55 9.82
CA SER A 128 9.58 -2.77 10.22
C SER A 128 8.54 -3.11 9.17
N PRO A 129 8.37 -4.41 8.81
CA PRO A 129 7.30 -4.82 7.91
C PRO A 129 5.92 -4.43 8.46
N LEU A 130 5.05 -3.96 7.56
CA LEU A 130 3.65 -3.71 7.86
C LEU A 130 2.82 -4.93 7.41
N TYR A 131 2.47 -5.79 8.36
CA TYR A 131 1.61 -6.94 8.12
C TYR A 131 0.15 -6.56 8.34
N LEU A 132 -0.62 -6.44 7.25
CA LEU A 132 -2.05 -6.12 7.30
C LEU A 132 -2.92 -7.37 7.44
N ARG A 133 -2.38 -8.56 7.11
CA ARG A 133 -3.05 -9.85 7.31
C ARG A 133 -2.41 -10.59 8.47
N ALA A 134 -3.26 -11.18 9.31
CA ALA A 134 -2.78 -12.10 10.36
C ALA A 134 -2.08 -13.32 9.73
N PRO A 135 -1.11 -13.94 10.40
CA PRO A 135 -0.46 -15.13 9.91
C PRO A 135 -1.48 -16.28 9.69
N ASP A 136 -1.44 -16.88 8.51
CA ASP A 136 -2.26 -18.08 8.19
C ASP A 136 -1.73 -19.35 8.89
N ALA A 137 -0.49 -19.33 9.34
CA ALA A 137 0.13 -20.46 10.01
C ALA A 137 -0.48 -20.70 11.40
N LYS A 138 -1.06 -21.87 11.61
CA LYS A 138 -1.49 -22.29 12.94
C LYS A 138 -0.26 -22.63 13.77
N VAL A 139 -0.20 -22.08 14.99
CA VAL A 139 0.84 -22.50 15.95
C VAL A 139 0.66 -23.99 16.22
N GLN A 140 1.70 -24.76 16.00
CA GLN A 140 1.69 -26.19 16.30
C GLN A 140 1.49 -26.37 17.80
N THR A 141 0.32 -26.88 18.21
CA THR A 141 -0.03 -27.10 19.64
C THR A 141 0.66 -28.32 20.25
N ASN A 142 1.38 -29.10 19.42
CA ASN A 142 2.11 -30.28 19.86
C ASN A 142 3.59 -30.15 19.43
N PRO A 143 4.48 -29.58 20.26
CA PRO A 143 5.88 -29.62 19.97
C PRO A 143 6.28 -31.11 19.90
N LEU A 144 6.87 -31.54 18.77
CA LEU A 144 7.46 -32.84 18.64
C LEU A 144 8.30 -33.11 19.90
N ARG A 145 7.90 -34.07 20.72
CA ARG A 145 8.72 -34.57 21.82
C ARG A 145 10.02 -34.99 21.19
N ARG A 146 11.10 -34.26 21.43
CA ARG A 146 12.43 -34.77 21.17
C ARG A 146 12.56 -36.02 22.02
N PRO A 147 12.85 -37.19 21.45
CA PRO A 147 13.19 -38.35 22.26
C PRO A 147 14.45 -37.99 23.07
N VAL A 148 14.39 -38.29 24.36
CA VAL A 148 15.50 -38.18 25.30
C VAL A 148 16.55 -39.21 24.90
#